data_9f5edd0b2c618de4d6754d4ad302e8b9
#
_entry.id   9f5edd0b2c618de4d6754d4ad302e8b9
#
_cell.length_a   1.000
_cell.length_b   1.000
_cell.length_c   1.000
_cell.angle_alpha   90.00
_cell.angle_beta   90.00
_cell.angle_gamma   90.00
#
_symmetry.space_group_name_H-M   'P 1'
#
loop_
_entity.id
_entity.type
_entity.pdbx_description
1 polymer ?
#
loop_
_entity_poly.entity_id
_entity_poly.type
_entity_poly.pdbx_seq_one_letter_code
_entity_poly.pdbx_strand_id
1 'polypeptide(L)'
;MSDSQCDALVFFGATGDLAYKKIFPSLQAMIKRGTLNVPIIGVAKSGWNLDRLQERARDSLEHHGGVDTAAFARIKELLRYIDGGYEDIETFNNLKKTLGEASRPAHYLAIPPTLFATVVEHLAAAGCAPSGARVIVEKPFGRDLASARALNRILLKNFTEERIVRIDHYLGKSPVHSMLFFRVSNSLHEPVWSREHIESIQLTMAEDFGVQGRGAFYDTAGTIRDVIQNHLFQVLSNLAMEPPARTDSESIRDEKVKVLKSIRALGPDDVVRGQFRGYREENGVARDSQVETFAAVRLWVDSWRWQGVPIYIRSGKLLPVTCTEMVARLRRPPSILYENAQPNYLRFRISPAAEIAIGLNVLDSQETGVGQTTELIASRHAGANERDAYERVLSDALAGDRTLFAREDYVEEAWRVVDPVLGAATALHTYERGSWGPAPSAAVTPPGGWIDPIVNGESR
;
A
#
# COMPACT_ATOMS: atom_id res chain seq x y z
N MET A 1 -13.91 27.82 -0.25
CA MET A 1 -13.30 26.52 -0.61
C MET A 1 -12.03 26.83 -1.37
N SER A 2 -10.92 26.15 -1.11
CA SER A 2 -9.71 26.37 -1.89
C SER A 2 -9.98 25.96 -3.36
N ASP A 3 -9.34 26.62 -4.32
CA ASP A 3 -9.47 26.29 -5.77
C ASP A 3 -9.09 24.86 -6.12
N SER A 4 -8.52 24.13 -5.18
CA SER A 4 -8.10 22.73 -5.33
C SER A 4 -9.17 21.71 -4.92
N GLN A 5 -10.19 22.06 -4.13
CA GLN A 5 -11.16 21.10 -3.60
C GLN A 5 -12.17 20.65 -4.66
N CYS A 6 -12.48 19.35 -4.71
CA CYS A 6 -13.52 18.81 -5.57
C CYS A 6 -14.91 19.31 -5.17
N ASP A 7 -15.79 19.49 -6.17
CA ASP A 7 -17.17 19.96 -6.01
C ASP A 7 -18.23 18.85 -6.22
N ALA A 8 -17.81 17.64 -6.57
CA ALA A 8 -18.63 16.43 -6.57
C ALA A 8 -17.73 15.19 -6.39
N LEU A 9 -18.25 14.14 -5.75
CA LEU A 9 -17.64 12.82 -5.70
C LEU A 9 -18.50 11.85 -6.49
N VAL A 10 -17.93 11.23 -7.51
CA VAL A 10 -18.54 10.13 -8.26
C VAL A 10 -17.77 8.86 -7.91
N PHE A 11 -18.44 7.78 -7.49
CA PHE A 11 -17.77 6.52 -7.26
C PHE A 11 -18.43 5.39 -8.03
N PHE A 12 -17.65 4.82 -8.92
CA PHE A 12 -18.00 3.66 -9.73
C PHE A 12 -17.81 2.39 -8.89
N GLY A 13 -18.70 1.41 -9.06
CA GLY A 13 -18.72 0.23 -8.21
C GLY A 13 -19.46 0.45 -6.88
N ALA A 14 -20.44 1.32 -6.87
CA ALA A 14 -21.16 1.77 -5.66
C ALA A 14 -21.84 0.63 -4.87
N THR A 15 -22.14 -0.48 -5.52
CA THR A 15 -22.78 -1.66 -4.90
C THR A 15 -21.78 -2.76 -4.50
N GLY A 16 -20.48 -2.55 -4.81
CA GLY A 16 -19.42 -3.53 -4.61
C GLY A 16 -18.87 -3.60 -3.19
N ASP A 17 -17.99 -4.58 -2.96
CA ASP A 17 -17.38 -4.86 -1.67
C ASP A 17 -16.51 -3.71 -1.14
N LEU A 18 -15.75 -3.04 -2.01
CA LEU A 18 -14.90 -1.93 -1.59
C LEU A 18 -15.74 -0.75 -1.10
N ALA A 19 -16.84 -0.44 -1.83
CA ALA A 19 -17.79 0.57 -1.39
C ALA A 19 -18.38 0.22 -0.01
N TYR A 20 -18.79 -1.02 0.18
CA TYR A 20 -19.35 -1.52 1.42
C TYR A 20 -18.36 -1.48 2.58
N LYS A 21 -17.15 -2.02 2.39
CA LYS A 21 -16.19 -2.21 3.49
C LYS A 21 -15.38 -0.96 3.83
N LYS A 22 -15.23 -0.02 2.88
CA LYS A 22 -14.29 1.10 3.01
C LYS A 22 -14.88 2.46 2.66
N ILE A 23 -15.59 2.59 1.53
CA ILE A 23 -16.02 3.92 1.07
C ILE A 23 -17.13 4.46 1.98
N PHE A 24 -18.23 3.73 2.23
CA PHE A 24 -19.31 4.24 3.09
C PHE A 24 -18.84 4.60 4.51
N PRO A 25 -18.02 3.76 5.20
CA PRO A 25 -17.44 4.16 6.48
C PRO A 25 -16.60 5.44 6.42
N SER A 26 -15.78 5.58 5.35
CA SER A 26 -14.96 6.78 5.15
C SER A 26 -15.80 8.02 4.89
N LEU A 27 -16.88 7.92 4.08
CA LEU A 27 -17.81 9.03 3.83
C LEU A 27 -18.47 9.49 5.14
N GLN A 28 -18.92 8.57 5.99
CA GLN A 28 -19.46 8.93 7.30
C GLN A 28 -18.43 9.67 8.17
N ALA A 29 -17.21 9.15 8.24
CA ALA A 29 -16.15 9.75 9.03
C ALA A 29 -15.80 11.16 8.53
N MET A 30 -15.70 11.35 7.21
CA MET A 30 -15.43 12.65 6.60
C MET A 30 -16.55 13.66 6.84
N ILE A 31 -17.80 13.25 6.78
CA ILE A 31 -18.96 14.11 7.09
C ILE A 31 -18.95 14.51 8.57
N LYS A 32 -18.69 13.58 9.49
CA LYS A 32 -18.53 13.87 10.93
C LYS A 32 -17.45 14.92 11.21
N ARG A 33 -16.37 14.89 10.43
CA ARG A 33 -15.26 15.88 10.53
C ARG A 33 -15.53 17.18 9.77
N GLY A 34 -16.64 17.27 9.02
CA GLY A 34 -16.94 18.43 8.19
C GLY A 34 -16.04 18.60 6.96
N THR A 35 -15.32 17.54 6.55
CA THR A 35 -14.40 17.57 5.39
C THR A 35 -15.08 17.15 4.08
N LEU A 36 -16.30 16.62 4.12
CA LEU A 36 -17.10 16.22 2.98
C LEU A 36 -18.48 16.86 3.03
N ASN A 37 -18.76 17.73 2.05
CA ASN A 37 -20.06 18.40 1.94
C ASN A 37 -20.40 18.70 0.46
N VAL A 38 -20.16 17.75 -0.43
CA VAL A 38 -20.43 17.86 -1.86
C VAL A 38 -21.36 16.72 -2.30
N PRO A 39 -22.07 16.82 -3.45
CA PRO A 39 -22.84 15.70 -3.99
C PRO A 39 -22.02 14.43 -4.12
N ILE A 40 -22.61 13.30 -3.76
CA ILE A 40 -22.03 11.96 -3.82
C ILE A 40 -22.84 11.15 -4.81
N ILE A 41 -22.25 10.72 -5.93
CA ILE A 41 -22.95 10.02 -6.99
C ILE A 41 -22.40 8.60 -7.11
N GLY A 42 -23.18 7.62 -6.71
CA GLY A 42 -22.85 6.20 -6.90
C GLY A 42 -23.26 5.75 -8.30
N VAL A 43 -22.36 5.03 -9.00
CA VAL A 43 -22.63 4.43 -10.32
C VAL A 43 -22.37 2.93 -10.24
N ALA A 44 -23.33 2.10 -10.64
CA ALA A 44 -23.15 0.66 -10.73
C ALA A 44 -24.21 0.03 -11.64
N LYS A 45 -23.94 -1.20 -12.12
CA LYS A 45 -24.88 -2.02 -12.88
C LYS A 45 -25.44 -3.12 -11.96
N SER A 46 -26.51 -2.84 -11.26
CA SER A 46 -27.09 -3.78 -10.27
C SER A 46 -28.62 -3.88 -10.32
N GLY A 47 -29.30 -3.07 -11.12
CA GLY A 47 -30.75 -2.97 -11.15
C GLY A 47 -31.31 -2.37 -9.85
N TRP A 48 -30.52 -1.58 -9.12
CA TRP A 48 -30.93 -0.95 -7.88
C TRP A 48 -31.47 0.46 -8.10
N ASN A 49 -32.17 0.95 -7.10
CA ASN A 49 -32.54 2.36 -6.97
C ASN A 49 -31.76 3.03 -5.83
N LEU A 50 -31.99 4.32 -5.63
CA LEU A 50 -31.32 5.08 -4.57
C LEU A 50 -31.63 4.56 -3.17
N ASP A 51 -32.89 4.15 -2.91
CA ASP A 51 -33.30 3.65 -1.59
C ASP A 51 -32.50 2.40 -1.21
N ARG A 52 -32.36 1.46 -2.15
CA ARG A 52 -31.57 0.24 -1.93
C ARG A 52 -30.10 0.53 -1.71
N LEU A 53 -29.52 1.52 -2.39
CA LEU A 53 -28.15 1.96 -2.14
C LEU A 53 -27.99 2.60 -0.76
N GLN A 54 -28.99 3.37 -0.30
CA GLN A 54 -29.01 3.95 1.04
C GLN A 54 -29.14 2.87 2.12
N GLU A 55 -29.94 1.83 1.90
CA GLU A 55 -30.01 0.66 2.78
C GLU A 55 -28.67 -0.06 2.86
N ARG A 56 -28.01 -0.28 1.70
CA ARG A 56 -26.68 -0.87 1.65
C ARG A 56 -25.65 -0.05 2.40
N ALA A 57 -25.70 1.28 2.27
CA ALA A 57 -24.82 2.19 2.99
C ALA A 57 -25.05 2.10 4.51
N ARG A 58 -26.31 2.04 4.96
CA ARG A 58 -26.65 1.87 6.37
C ARG A 58 -26.13 0.53 6.92
N ASP A 59 -26.42 -0.56 6.25
CA ASP A 59 -25.95 -1.91 6.60
C ASP A 59 -24.40 -1.97 6.68
N SER A 60 -23.72 -1.32 5.73
CA SER A 60 -22.27 -1.15 5.77
C SER A 60 -21.80 -0.48 7.07
N LEU A 61 -22.42 0.61 7.45
CA LEU A 61 -22.05 1.36 8.65
C LEU A 61 -22.32 0.57 9.92
N GLU A 62 -23.44 -0.14 10.00
CA GLU A 62 -23.78 -1.01 11.12
C GLU A 62 -22.69 -2.07 11.36
N HIS A 63 -22.12 -2.63 10.29
CA HIS A 63 -21.07 -3.65 10.36
C HIS A 63 -19.64 -3.09 10.54
N HIS A 64 -19.43 -1.80 10.26
CA HIS A 64 -18.08 -1.20 10.22
C HIS A 64 -17.96 0.05 11.12
N GLY A 65 -18.35 -0.06 12.37
CA GLY A 65 -18.13 1.00 13.37
C GLY A 65 -19.38 1.73 13.86
N GLY A 66 -20.55 1.34 13.37
CA GLY A 66 -21.85 1.89 13.80
C GLY A 66 -22.30 3.09 12.97
N VAL A 67 -23.61 3.34 13.05
CA VAL A 67 -24.28 4.44 12.33
C VAL A 67 -24.31 5.70 13.20
N ASP A 68 -23.68 6.76 12.73
CA ASP A 68 -23.90 8.09 13.27
C ASP A 68 -25.14 8.71 12.60
N THR A 69 -26.19 8.94 13.35
CA THR A 69 -27.50 9.34 12.82
C THR A 69 -27.43 10.65 12.05
N ALA A 70 -26.68 11.64 12.54
CA ALA A 70 -26.58 12.96 11.89
C ALA A 70 -25.77 12.87 10.60
N ALA A 71 -24.62 12.17 10.64
CA ALA A 71 -23.80 11.98 9.46
C ALA A 71 -24.51 11.14 8.40
N PHE A 72 -25.23 10.09 8.81
CA PHE A 72 -26.00 9.27 7.86
C PHE A 72 -27.16 10.04 7.24
N ALA A 73 -27.87 10.88 7.99
CA ALA A 73 -28.89 11.78 7.43
C ALA A 73 -28.27 12.65 6.35
N ARG A 74 -27.06 13.20 6.59
CA ARG A 74 -26.34 14.00 5.60
C ARG A 74 -25.89 13.19 4.39
N ILE A 75 -25.44 11.93 4.58
CA ILE A 75 -25.17 11.02 3.44
C ILE A 75 -26.40 10.87 2.57
N LYS A 76 -27.58 10.63 3.14
CA LYS A 76 -28.84 10.48 2.38
C LYS A 76 -29.18 11.72 1.55
N GLU A 77 -28.96 12.91 2.10
CA GLU A 77 -29.21 14.15 1.37
C GLU A 77 -28.26 14.36 0.18
N LEU A 78 -26.98 13.97 0.34
CA LEU A 78 -25.94 14.17 -0.67
C LEU A 78 -25.89 13.05 -1.71
N LEU A 79 -26.36 11.85 -1.35
CA LEU A 79 -26.23 10.65 -2.19
C LEU A 79 -27.22 10.68 -3.35
N ARG A 80 -26.71 10.34 -4.52
CA ARG A 80 -27.44 10.10 -5.77
C ARG A 80 -27.02 8.75 -6.31
N TYR A 81 -27.83 8.15 -7.16
CA TYR A 81 -27.51 6.85 -7.76
C TYR A 81 -27.85 6.82 -9.23
N ILE A 82 -26.96 6.24 -10.02
CA ILE A 82 -27.17 5.96 -11.44
C ILE A 82 -26.96 4.45 -11.62
N ASP A 83 -28.03 3.76 -12.03
CA ASP A 83 -27.93 2.38 -12.48
C ASP A 83 -27.58 2.35 -13.97
N GLY A 84 -26.48 1.67 -14.32
CA GLY A 84 -26.04 1.58 -15.70
C GLY A 84 -24.70 0.88 -15.88
N GLY A 85 -24.48 0.35 -17.07
CA GLY A 85 -23.25 -0.35 -17.45
C GLY A 85 -22.13 0.63 -17.77
N TYR A 86 -20.90 0.22 -17.47
CA TYR A 86 -19.72 1.06 -17.73
C TYR A 86 -19.31 1.11 -19.22
N GLU A 87 -19.86 0.23 -20.02
CA GLU A 87 -19.70 0.18 -21.50
C GLU A 87 -20.79 0.96 -22.25
N ASP A 88 -21.79 1.46 -21.51
CA ASP A 88 -22.91 2.17 -22.08
C ASP A 88 -22.75 3.69 -21.91
N ILE A 89 -22.60 4.40 -23.02
CA ILE A 89 -22.43 5.87 -23.02
C ILE A 89 -23.61 6.60 -22.39
N GLU A 90 -24.82 6.03 -22.42
CA GLU A 90 -26.00 6.63 -21.79
C GLU A 90 -25.86 6.73 -20.26
N THR A 91 -25.14 5.80 -19.64
CA THR A 91 -24.80 5.90 -18.22
C THR A 91 -24.01 7.20 -17.94
N PHE A 92 -23.08 7.56 -18.81
CA PHE A 92 -22.24 8.75 -18.66
C PHE A 92 -22.98 10.04 -19.07
N ASN A 93 -23.89 9.97 -20.05
CA ASN A 93 -24.79 11.06 -20.37
C ASN A 93 -25.70 11.41 -19.17
N ASN A 94 -26.21 10.39 -18.47
CA ASN A 94 -26.99 10.57 -17.24
C ASN A 94 -26.11 11.09 -16.09
N LEU A 95 -24.86 10.64 -16.00
CA LEU A 95 -23.88 11.18 -15.06
C LEU A 95 -23.61 12.67 -15.31
N LYS A 96 -23.44 13.08 -16.56
CA LYS A 96 -23.27 14.50 -16.93
C LYS A 96 -24.44 15.35 -16.48
N LYS A 97 -25.68 14.89 -16.71
CA LYS A 97 -26.88 15.57 -16.24
C LYS A 97 -26.93 15.70 -14.71
N THR A 98 -26.52 14.62 -14.00
CA THR A 98 -26.52 14.59 -12.52
C THR A 98 -25.42 15.46 -11.93
N LEU A 99 -24.26 15.57 -12.59
CA LEU A 99 -23.16 16.47 -12.22
C LEU A 99 -23.53 17.96 -12.36
N GLY A 100 -24.42 18.29 -13.31
CA GLY A 100 -24.86 19.67 -13.54
C GLY A 100 -23.66 20.59 -13.81
N GLU A 101 -23.51 21.64 -12.99
CA GLU A 101 -22.47 22.66 -13.10
C GLU A 101 -21.13 22.29 -12.41
N ALA A 102 -20.98 21.05 -11.92
CA ALA A 102 -19.74 20.64 -11.29
C ALA A 102 -18.55 20.77 -12.26
N SER A 103 -17.55 21.52 -11.84
CA SER A 103 -16.36 21.84 -12.63
C SER A 103 -15.11 21.07 -12.20
N ARG A 104 -15.13 20.47 -11.00
CA ARG A 104 -14.03 19.72 -10.38
C ARG A 104 -14.51 18.40 -9.79
N PRO A 105 -15.27 17.56 -10.53
CA PRO A 105 -15.69 16.28 -10.00
C PRO A 105 -14.48 15.35 -9.77
N ALA A 106 -14.54 14.56 -8.71
CA ALA A 106 -13.61 13.45 -8.48
C ALA A 106 -14.28 12.12 -8.86
N HIS A 107 -13.72 11.42 -9.81
CA HIS A 107 -14.22 10.13 -10.31
C HIS A 107 -13.42 8.98 -9.68
N TYR A 108 -13.99 8.32 -8.70
CA TYR A 108 -13.34 7.21 -8.00
C TYR A 108 -13.74 5.88 -8.64
N LEU A 109 -12.75 5.16 -9.18
CA LEU A 109 -12.95 3.90 -9.89
C LEU A 109 -12.75 2.70 -8.96
N ALA A 110 -13.77 2.38 -8.15
CA ALA A 110 -13.81 1.20 -7.29
C ALA A 110 -14.32 -0.04 -8.08
N ILE A 111 -13.76 -0.27 -9.25
CA ILE A 111 -14.14 -1.28 -10.24
C ILE A 111 -12.93 -2.12 -10.66
N PRO A 112 -13.13 -3.27 -11.35
CA PRO A 112 -12.02 -4.04 -11.89
C PRO A 112 -11.11 -3.19 -12.81
N PRO A 113 -9.77 -3.32 -12.72
CA PRO A 113 -8.83 -2.52 -13.50
C PRO A 113 -9.01 -2.65 -15.02
N THR A 114 -9.54 -3.76 -15.48
CA THR A 114 -9.88 -4.00 -16.92
C THR A 114 -10.88 -3.00 -17.47
N LEU A 115 -11.67 -2.36 -16.60
CA LEU A 115 -12.70 -1.38 -16.98
C LEU A 115 -12.21 0.07 -16.86
N PHE A 116 -11.02 0.34 -16.32
CA PHE A 116 -10.52 1.70 -16.14
C PHE A 116 -10.45 2.48 -17.45
N ALA A 117 -9.91 1.85 -18.49
CA ALA A 117 -9.80 2.47 -19.82
C ALA A 117 -11.15 2.90 -20.37
N THR A 118 -12.12 1.99 -20.38
CA THR A 118 -13.48 2.23 -20.88
C THR A 118 -14.17 3.36 -20.14
N VAL A 119 -14.10 3.34 -18.79
CA VAL A 119 -14.73 4.38 -17.97
C VAL A 119 -14.09 5.74 -18.22
N VAL A 120 -12.76 5.82 -18.27
CA VAL A 120 -12.02 7.06 -18.50
C VAL A 120 -12.34 7.65 -19.88
N GLU A 121 -12.41 6.84 -20.92
CA GLU A 121 -12.78 7.28 -22.27
C GLU A 121 -14.23 7.76 -22.34
N HIS A 122 -15.16 7.06 -21.70
CA HIS A 122 -16.56 7.48 -21.65
C HIS A 122 -16.76 8.75 -20.80
N LEU A 123 -16.01 8.92 -19.69
CA LEU A 123 -16.04 10.18 -18.92
C LEU A 123 -15.65 11.37 -19.79
N ALA A 124 -14.61 11.22 -20.61
CA ALA A 124 -14.17 12.27 -21.52
C ALA A 124 -15.18 12.50 -22.64
N ALA A 125 -15.68 11.44 -23.28
CA ALA A 125 -16.64 11.51 -24.39
C ALA A 125 -17.95 12.18 -23.97
N ALA A 126 -18.47 11.91 -22.78
CA ALA A 126 -19.70 12.49 -22.25
C ALA A 126 -19.51 13.89 -21.64
N GLY A 127 -18.27 14.44 -21.64
CA GLY A 127 -17.98 15.73 -21.02
C GLY A 127 -18.06 15.72 -19.49
N CYS A 128 -17.88 14.56 -18.85
CA CYS A 128 -17.80 14.41 -17.40
C CYS A 128 -16.39 14.68 -16.84
N ALA A 129 -15.39 14.92 -17.71
CA ALA A 129 -14.01 15.19 -17.34
C ALA A 129 -13.58 16.61 -17.74
N PRO A 130 -14.18 17.68 -17.16
CA PRO A 130 -13.67 19.03 -17.36
C PRO A 130 -12.24 19.16 -16.83
N SER A 131 -11.53 20.24 -17.20
CA SER A 131 -10.11 20.43 -16.85
C SER A 131 -9.82 20.40 -15.34
N GLY A 132 -10.82 20.67 -14.50
CA GLY A 132 -10.73 20.54 -13.04
C GLY A 132 -11.01 19.16 -12.47
N ALA A 133 -11.53 18.23 -13.29
CA ALA A 133 -11.87 16.89 -12.84
C ALA A 133 -10.65 16.07 -12.43
N ARG A 134 -10.83 15.15 -11.49
CA ARG A 134 -9.83 14.16 -11.07
C ARG A 134 -10.33 12.75 -11.31
N VAL A 135 -9.41 11.86 -11.64
CA VAL A 135 -9.66 10.42 -11.65
C VAL A 135 -8.87 9.74 -10.53
N ILE A 136 -9.55 8.93 -9.75
CA ILE A 136 -8.98 8.18 -8.62
C ILE A 136 -9.05 6.71 -8.98
N VAL A 137 -7.91 6.06 -9.06
CA VAL A 137 -7.80 4.64 -9.42
C VAL A 137 -7.21 3.84 -8.27
N GLU A 138 -7.74 2.63 -8.08
CA GLU A 138 -7.26 1.65 -7.13
C GLU A 138 -6.19 0.73 -7.74
N LYS A 139 -5.35 0.17 -6.88
CA LYS A 139 -4.44 -0.90 -7.29
C LYS A 139 -5.23 -2.14 -7.77
N PRO A 140 -4.65 -2.93 -8.69
CA PRO A 140 -3.33 -2.82 -9.30
C PRO A 140 -3.27 -1.83 -10.47
N PHE A 141 -2.16 -1.10 -10.58
CA PHE A 141 -1.89 -0.21 -11.72
C PHE A 141 -1.13 -0.98 -12.79
N GLY A 142 -1.84 -1.81 -13.56
CA GLY A 142 -1.26 -2.80 -14.44
C GLY A 142 -0.96 -4.13 -13.72
N ARG A 143 -0.46 -5.11 -14.48
CA ARG A 143 -0.03 -6.44 -13.99
C ARG A 143 1.44 -6.75 -14.37
N ASP A 144 2.03 -5.88 -15.17
CA ASP A 144 3.41 -5.86 -15.65
C ASP A 144 3.74 -4.46 -16.16
N LEU A 145 4.98 -4.20 -16.54
CA LEU A 145 5.42 -2.89 -17.02
C LEU A 145 4.67 -2.45 -18.28
N ALA A 146 4.39 -3.37 -19.20
CA ALA A 146 3.73 -3.05 -20.46
C ALA A 146 2.27 -2.58 -20.25
N SER A 147 1.52 -3.29 -19.42
CA SER A 147 0.14 -2.94 -19.09
C SER A 147 0.04 -1.69 -18.21
N ALA A 148 1.01 -1.46 -17.31
CA ALA A 148 1.08 -0.23 -16.53
C ALA A 148 1.27 0.99 -17.43
N ARG A 149 2.20 0.93 -18.39
CA ARG A 149 2.40 1.97 -19.40
C ARG A 149 1.18 2.18 -20.29
N ALA A 150 0.48 1.09 -20.66
CA ALA A 150 -0.75 1.19 -21.44
C ALA A 150 -1.84 1.94 -20.66
N LEU A 151 -2.04 1.60 -19.38
CA LEU A 151 -2.98 2.29 -18.49
C LEU A 151 -2.61 3.77 -18.31
N ASN A 152 -1.35 4.08 -18.04
CA ASN A 152 -0.87 5.45 -17.89
C ASN A 152 -1.15 6.29 -19.14
N ARG A 153 -0.87 5.76 -20.34
CA ARG A 153 -1.19 6.47 -21.61
C ARG A 153 -2.67 6.80 -21.75
N ILE A 154 -3.56 5.90 -21.34
CA ILE A 154 -5.01 6.13 -21.41
C ILE A 154 -5.43 7.20 -20.40
N LEU A 155 -4.91 7.15 -19.18
CA LEU A 155 -5.19 8.13 -18.14
C LEU A 155 -4.69 9.52 -18.58
N LEU A 156 -3.45 9.62 -19.04
CA LEU A 156 -2.81 10.86 -19.44
C LEU A 156 -3.38 11.49 -20.73
N LYS A 157 -4.04 10.69 -21.58
CA LYS A 157 -4.77 11.23 -22.74
C LYS A 157 -5.96 12.08 -22.32
N ASN A 158 -6.58 11.77 -21.18
CA ASN A 158 -7.84 12.38 -20.73
C ASN A 158 -7.70 13.27 -19.49
N PHE A 159 -6.65 13.08 -18.70
CA PHE A 159 -6.35 13.85 -17.47
C PHE A 159 -4.86 14.22 -17.43
N THR A 160 -4.53 15.36 -16.86
CA THR A 160 -3.12 15.65 -16.55
C THR A 160 -2.65 14.82 -15.36
N GLU A 161 -1.35 14.53 -15.25
CA GLU A 161 -0.80 13.74 -14.13
C GLU A 161 -1.21 14.32 -12.76
N GLU A 162 -1.34 15.61 -12.68
CA GLU A 162 -1.79 16.32 -11.48
C GLU A 162 -3.23 16.02 -11.06
N ARG A 163 -4.01 15.48 -11.97
CA ARG A 163 -5.42 15.11 -11.77
C ARG A 163 -5.64 13.61 -11.67
N ILE A 164 -4.56 12.82 -11.79
CA ILE A 164 -4.61 11.36 -11.63
C ILE A 164 -4.15 11.01 -10.22
N VAL A 165 -5.02 10.35 -9.48
CA VAL A 165 -4.79 9.91 -8.10
C VAL A 165 -4.70 8.40 -8.08
N ARG A 166 -3.50 7.85 -7.87
CA ARG A 166 -3.25 6.40 -7.76
C ARG A 166 -3.16 6.02 -6.30
N ILE A 167 -4.20 5.36 -5.77
CA ILE A 167 -4.28 5.02 -4.36
C ILE A 167 -3.47 3.75 -4.05
N ASP A 168 -2.49 3.91 -3.18
CA ASP A 168 -1.97 2.82 -2.34
C ASP A 168 -2.35 3.12 -0.88
N HIS A 169 -3.28 2.38 -0.33
CA HIS A 169 -3.81 2.61 1.02
C HIS A 169 -2.74 2.49 2.12
N TYR A 170 -1.59 1.83 1.86
CA TYR A 170 -0.46 1.82 2.79
C TYR A 170 0.08 3.22 3.06
N LEU A 171 0.04 4.10 2.08
CA LEU A 171 0.42 5.50 2.24
C LEU A 171 -0.58 6.31 3.10
N GLY A 172 -1.80 5.82 3.29
CA GLY A 172 -2.76 6.39 4.26
C GLY A 172 -2.51 5.97 5.70
N LYS A 173 -1.70 4.92 5.93
CA LYS A 173 -1.44 4.41 7.30
C LYS A 173 -0.53 5.35 8.08
N SER A 174 -0.98 5.81 9.26
CA SER A 174 -0.18 6.66 10.15
C SER A 174 1.19 6.10 10.51
N PRO A 175 1.38 4.79 10.73
CA PRO A 175 2.71 4.23 11.00
C PRO A 175 3.71 4.42 9.86
N VAL A 176 3.27 4.41 8.60
CA VAL A 176 4.14 4.67 7.44
C VAL A 176 4.64 6.10 7.43
N HIS A 177 3.79 7.07 7.81
CA HIS A 177 4.19 8.46 7.99
C HIS A 177 5.10 8.64 9.19
N SER A 178 4.80 7.96 10.30
CA SER A 178 5.60 8.02 11.53
C SER A 178 7.03 7.56 11.29
N MET A 179 7.25 6.58 10.43
CA MET A 179 8.59 6.11 10.04
C MET A 179 9.40 7.22 9.35
N LEU A 180 8.83 7.90 8.35
CA LEU A 180 9.48 9.01 7.67
C LEU A 180 9.73 10.18 8.64
N PHE A 181 8.70 10.56 9.41
CA PHE A 181 8.81 11.61 10.40
C PHE A 181 9.92 11.31 11.42
N PHE A 182 9.95 10.10 11.98
CA PHE A 182 10.97 9.68 12.94
C PHE A 182 12.37 9.82 12.36
N ARG A 183 12.55 9.41 11.12
CA ARG A 183 13.84 9.45 10.44
C ARG A 183 14.35 10.88 10.23
N VAL A 184 13.51 11.80 9.77
CA VAL A 184 13.93 13.17 9.41
C VAL A 184 13.81 14.19 10.53
N SER A 185 13.10 13.86 11.64
CA SER A 185 12.86 14.77 12.76
C SER A 185 13.73 14.47 13.99
N ASN A 186 14.57 13.43 13.93
CA ASN A 186 15.45 13.05 15.04
C ASN A 186 16.92 13.09 14.61
N SER A 187 17.66 14.07 15.07
CA SER A 187 19.05 14.30 14.69
C SER A 187 20.01 13.16 15.05
N LEU A 188 19.64 12.28 15.97
CA LEU A 188 20.42 11.09 16.33
C LEU A 188 20.44 10.03 15.21
N HIS A 189 19.45 10.01 14.33
CA HIS A 189 19.28 8.92 13.37
C HIS A 189 19.84 9.23 11.98
N GLU A 190 19.71 10.46 11.50
CA GLU A 190 20.16 10.79 10.14
C GLU A 190 21.66 10.52 9.91
N PRO A 191 22.59 10.81 10.85
CA PRO A 191 24.01 10.48 10.66
C PRO A 191 24.30 9.00 10.49
N VAL A 192 23.53 8.13 11.15
CA VAL A 192 23.71 6.67 11.08
C VAL A 192 22.88 6.02 9.97
N TRP A 193 22.04 6.78 9.26
CA TRP A 193 21.13 6.27 8.24
C TRP A 193 21.77 6.22 6.86
N SER A 194 22.87 5.45 6.77
CA SER A 194 23.65 5.34 5.54
C SER A 194 24.45 4.02 5.52
N ARG A 195 25.03 3.71 4.36
CA ARG A 195 25.91 2.57 4.12
C ARG A 195 27.10 2.47 5.09
N GLU A 196 27.48 3.58 5.68
CA GLU A 196 28.62 3.59 6.64
C GLU A 196 28.27 2.88 7.94
N HIS A 197 26.97 2.90 8.32
CA HIS A 197 26.50 2.33 9.58
C HIS A 197 25.53 1.19 9.43
N ILE A 198 24.71 1.17 8.35
CA ILE A 198 23.73 0.13 8.08
C ILE A 198 24.42 -1.05 7.36
N GLU A 199 24.29 -2.25 7.95
CA GLU A 199 24.76 -3.50 7.37
C GLU A 199 23.76 -4.08 6.36
N SER A 200 22.48 -4.07 6.72
CA SER A 200 21.39 -4.60 5.89
C SER A 200 20.05 -4.03 6.32
N ILE A 201 19.07 -4.09 5.42
CA ILE A 201 17.67 -3.74 5.70
C ILE A 201 16.80 -4.96 5.41
N GLN A 202 15.87 -5.27 6.31
CA GLN A 202 14.92 -6.37 6.20
C GLN A 202 13.51 -5.83 6.24
N LEU A 203 12.67 -6.19 5.26
CA LEU A 203 11.24 -5.89 5.24
C LEU A 203 10.46 -7.20 5.25
N THR A 204 9.58 -7.36 6.22
CA THR A 204 8.68 -8.51 6.32
C THR A 204 7.24 -8.03 6.27
N MET A 205 6.44 -8.57 5.35
CA MET A 205 4.98 -8.45 5.37
C MET A 205 4.40 -9.86 5.35
N ALA A 206 4.07 -10.34 6.52
CA ALA A 206 3.56 -11.69 6.77
C ALA A 206 2.06 -11.65 7.06
N GLU A 207 1.35 -12.65 6.58
CA GLU A 207 -0.07 -12.89 6.88
C GLU A 207 -0.24 -14.37 7.29
N ASP A 208 -0.86 -14.60 8.46
CA ASP A 208 -1.12 -15.93 9.01
C ASP A 208 -2.35 -16.62 8.40
N PHE A 209 -3.05 -15.93 7.53
CA PHE A 209 -4.21 -16.42 6.79
C PHE A 209 -3.90 -16.66 5.30
N GLY A 210 -4.74 -17.49 4.65
CA GLY A 210 -4.64 -17.83 3.23
C GLY A 210 -5.34 -16.81 2.32
N VAL A 211 -5.91 -17.29 1.21
CA VAL A 211 -6.58 -16.43 0.23
C VAL A 211 -8.06 -16.12 0.55
N GLN A 212 -8.63 -16.79 1.55
CA GLN A 212 -9.96 -16.50 2.14
C GLN A 212 -11.07 -16.32 1.09
N GLY A 213 -11.23 -17.25 0.17
CA GLY A 213 -12.25 -17.21 -0.89
C GLY A 213 -11.92 -16.28 -2.06
N ARG A 214 -10.75 -15.60 -2.06
CA ARG A 214 -10.26 -14.74 -3.14
C ARG A 214 -9.26 -15.45 -4.06
N GLY A 215 -9.32 -16.80 -4.16
CA GLY A 215 -8.37 -17.58 -4.92
C GLY A 215 -8.28 -17.15 -6.38
N ALA A 216 -9.40 -16.93 -7.06
CA ALA A 216 -9.42 -16.46 -8.44
C ALA A 216 -8.70 -15.12 -8.67
N PHE A 217 -8.83 -14.18 -7.74
CA PHE A 217 -8.09 -12.93 -7.80
C PHE A 217 -6.60 -13.16 -7.54
N TYR A 218 -6.28 -13.92 -6.48
CA TYR A 218 -4.90 -14.13 -6.07
C TYR A 218 -4.11 -14.93 -7.11
N ASP A 219 -4.78 -15.84 -7.82
CA ASP A 219 -4.18 -16.64 -8.91
C ASP A 219 -3.81 -15.82 -10.15
N THR A 220 -4.28 -14.59 -10.22
CA THR A 220 -3.85 -13.62 -11.25
C THR A 220 -2.78 -12.65 -10.77
N ALA A 221 -2.67 -12.45 -9.46
CA ALA A 221 -1.79 -11.46 -8.86
C ALA A 221 -0.48 -12.10 -8.32
N GLY A 222 -0.57 -12.98 -7.34
CA GLY A 222 0.56 -13.47 -6.57
C GLY A 222 1.14 -12.43 -5.63
N THR A 223 2.07 -12.87 -4.77
CA THR A 223 2.68 -12.03 -3.72
C THR A 223 3.49 -10.87 -4.29
N ILE A 224 4.21 -11.09 -5.39
CA ILE A 224 5.08 -10.05 -5.95
C ILE A 224 4.23 -8.86 -6.43
N ARG A 225 3.16 -9.13 -7.19
CA ARG A 225 2.26 -8.08 -7.71
C ARG A 225 1.35 -7.50 -6.65
N ASP A 226 0.85 -8.32 -5.71
CA ASP A 226 -0.13 -7.85 -4.71
C ASP A 226 0.51 -7.01 -3.61
N VAL A 227 1.78 -7.28 -3.27
CA VAL A 227 2.42 -6.73 -2.06
C VAL A 227 3.76 -6.06 -2.33
N ILE A 228 4.71 -6.75 -3.01
CA ILE A 228 6.10 -6.27 -3.11
C ILE A 228 6.20 -5.06 -4.02
N GLN A 229 5.64 -5.14 -5.22
CA GLN A 229 5.70 -4.11 -6.25
C GLN A 229 5.06 -2.78 -5.83
N ASN A 230 4.13 -2.83 -4.90
CA ASN A 230 3.40 -1.66 -4.43
C ASN A 230 3.71 -1.33 -2.97
N HIS A 231 3.03 -1.95 -2.02
CA HIS A 231 3.12 -1.60 -0.60
C HIS A 231 4.54 -1.59 -0.05
N LEU A 232 5.32 -2.66 -0.30
CA LEU A 232 6.68 -2.76 0.24
C LEU A 232 7.65 -1.82 -0.47
N PHE A 233 7.47 -1.56 -1.76
CA PHE A 233 8.26 -0.54 -2.45
C PHE A 233 7.90 0.88 -1.98
N GLN A 234 6.64 1.17 -1.60
CA GLN A 234 6.28 2.43 -0.97
C GLN A 234 6.95 2.61 0.39
N VAL A 235 6.94 1.56 1.22
CA VAL A 235 7.63 1.55 2.51
C VAL A 235 9.14 1.73 2.31
N LEU A 236 9.74 0.97 1.39
CA LEU A 236 11.16 1.07 1.05
C LEU A 236 11.54 2.48 0.57
N SER A 237 10.72 3.08 -0.30
CA SER A 237 10.99 4.42 -0.82
C SER A 237 10.98 5.47 0.30
N ASN A 238 10.01 5.43 1.20
CA ASN A 238 9.97 6.33 2.37
C ASN A 238 11.17 6.14 3.28
N LEU A 239 11.68 4.92 3.36
CA LEU A 239 12.83 4.58 4.16
C LEU A 239 14.15 5.06 3.56
N ALA A 240 14.32 4.85 2.25
CA ALA A 240 15.60 5.01 1.56
C ALA A 240 15.76 6.38 0.88
N MET A 241 14.70 7.17 0.75
CA MET A 241 14.76 8.47 0.10
C MET A 241 15.64 9.48 0.84
N GLU A 242 16.19 10.45 0.13
CA GLU A 242 16.81 11.62 0.75
C GLU A 242 15.72 12.53 1.36
N PRO A 243 16.05 13.32 2.38
CA PRO A 243 15.16 14.37 2.84
C PRO A 243 14.80 15.31 1.67
N PRO A 244 13.50 15.58 1.42
CA PRO A 244 13.11 16.40 0.30
C PRO A 244 13.59 17.85 0.50
N ALA A 245 13.97 18.50 -0.61
CA ALA A 245 14.45 19.88 -0.58
C ALA A 245 13.35 20.90 -0.19
N ARG A 246 12.08 20.53 -0.36
CA ARG A 246 10.89 21.32 -0.04
C ARG A 246 9.79 20.43 0.53
N THR A 247 8.80 21.05 1.16
CA THR A 247 7.67 20.35 1.78
C THR A 247 6.48 20.11 0.84
N ASP A 248 6.59 20.53 -0.42
CA ASP A 248 5.55 20.29 -1.41
C ASP A 248 5.51 18.81 -1.84
N SER A 249 4.37 18.38 -2.33
CA SER A 249 4.11 17.00 -2.70
C SER A 249 5.05 16.48 -3.81
N GLU A 250 5.45 17.33 -4.75
CA GLU A 250 6.32 16.92 -5.86
C GLU A 250 7.75 16.66 -5.37
N SER A 251 8.30 17.53 -4.51
CA SER A 251 9.62 17.31 -3.93
C SER A 251 9.70 15.97 -3.16
N ILE A 252 8.65 15.59 -2.44
CA ILE A 252 8.58 14.28 -1.75
C ILE A 252 8.50 13.13 -2.77
N ARG A 253 7.65 13.27 -3.79
CA ARG A 253 7.46 12.24 -4.83
C ARG A 253 8.72 12.05 -5.67
N ASP A 254 9.48 13.11 -5.95
CA ASP A 254 10.74 13.04 -6.67
C ASP A 254 11.78 12.21 -5.92
N GLU A 255 11.94 12.42 -4.61
CA GLU A 255 12.88 11.63 -3.82
C GLU A 255 12.49 10.14 -3.77
N LYS A 256 11.20 9.82 -3.69
CA LYS A 256 10.72 8.44 -3.75
C LYS A 256 11.02 7.77 -5.09
N VAL A 257 10.80 8.46 -6.18
CA VAL A 257 11.10 7.93 -7.54
C VAL A 257 12.59 7.72 -7.73
N LYS A 258 13.45 8.61 -7.22
CA LYS A 258 14.90 8.44 -7.25
C LYS A 258 15.35 7.11 -6.63
N VAL A 259 14.71 6.71 -5.51
CA VAL A 259 14.99 5.39 -4.90
C VAL A 259 14.73 4.28 -5.89
N LEU A 260 13.54 4.22 -6.51
CA LEU A 260 13.18 3.14 -7.44
C LEU A 260 14.06 3.14 -8.69
N LYS A 261 14.38 4.31 -9.25
CA LYS A 261 15.33 4.44 -10.38
C LYS A 261 16.71 3.90 -10.05
N SER A 262 17.11 3.97 -8.78
CA SER A 262 18.39 3.46 -8.30
C SER A 262 18.37 1.96 -7.98
N ILE A 263 17.22 1.28 -8.04
CA ILE A 263 17.14 -0.17 -7.87
C ILE A 263 17.38 -0.84 -9.22
N ARG A 264 18.29 -1.81 -9.26
CA ARG A 264 18.49 -2.66 -10.44
C ARG A 264 17.26 -3.54 -10.66
N ALA A 265 16.95 -3.85 -11.93
CA ALA A 265 15.97 -4.87 -12.24
C ALA A 265 16.38 -6.20 -11.61
N LEU A 266 15.43 -6.91 -10.99
CA LEU A 266 15.69 -8.18 -10.34
C LEU A 266 16.05 -9.26 -11.36
N GLY A 267 17.03 -10.10 -11.00
CA GLY A 267 17.36 -11.31 -11.72
C GLY A 267 16.80 -12.56 -11.04
N PRO A 268 16.89 -13.72 -11.71
CA PRO A 268 16.44 -14.99 -11.13
C PRO A 268 17.10 -15.35 -9.80
N ASP A 269 18.36 -14.97 -9.60
CA ASP A 269 19.14 -15.22 -8.38
C ASP A 269 18.75 -14.29 -7.20
N ASP A 270 17.97 -13.26 -7.48
CA ASP A 270 17.52 -12.29 -6.48
C ASP A 270 16.18 -12.65 -5.87
N VAL A 271 15.49 -13.69 -6.38
CA VAL A 271 14.11 -14.01 -6.00
C VAL A 271 13.92 -15.50 -5.77
N VAL A 272 13.31 -15.85 -4.63
CA VAL A 272 12.79 -17.20 -4.37
C VAL A 272 11.27 -17.11 -4.24
N ARG A 273 10.55 -17.88 -5.06
CA ARG A 273 9.09 -17.98 -5.03
C ARG A 273 8.63 -19.22 -4.30
N GLY A 274 7.58 -19.07 -3.48
CA GLY A 274 6.96 -20.18 -2.76
C GLY A 274 5.46 -20.26 -2.97
N GLN A 275 4.91 -21.46 -2.85
CA GLN A 275 3.47 -21.69 -2.84
C GLN A 275 3.14 -22.58 -1.64
N PHE A 276 2.19 -22.16 -0.78
CA PHE A 276 1.84 -22.96 0.39
C PHE A 276 1.16 -24.27 -0.02
N ARG A 277 1.39 -25.32 0.76
CA ARG A 277 0.78 -26.63 0.54
C ARG A 277 -0.75 -26.55 0.62
N GLY A 278 -1.43 -26.97 -0.46
CA GLY A 278 -2.88 -26.91 -0.59
C GLY A 278 -3.41 -25.65 -1.29
N TYR A 279 -2.55 -24.77 -1.84
CA TYR A 279 -2.99 -23.59 -2.56
C TYR A 279 -3.85 -23.91 -3.79
N ARG A 280 -3.46 -24.94 -4.55
CA ARG A 280 -4.18 -25.38 -5.77
C ARG A 280 -5.53 -26.04 -5.48
N GLU A 281 -5.84 -26.28 -4.22
CA GLU A 281 -7.12 -26.79 -3.74
C GLU A 281 -8.09 -25.65 -3.35
N GLU A 282 -7.58 -24.41 -3.24
CA GLU A 282 -8.40 -23.24 -2.93
C GLU A 282 -9.38 -22.93 -4.04
N ASN A 283 -10.58 -22.49 -3.66
CA ASN A 283 -11.63 -22.18 -4.63
C ASN A 283 -11.22 -21.06 -5.58
N GLY A 284 -11.36 -21.29 -6.89
CA GLY A 284 -11.00 -20.33 -7.93
C GLY A 284 -9.52 -20.31 -8.31
N VAL A 285 -8.68 -21.19 -7.76
CA VAL A 285 -7.29 -21.38 -8.15
C VAL A 285 -7.18 -22.48 -9.23
N ALA A 286 -6.35 -22.25 -10.23
CA ALA A 286 -6.05 -23.26 -11.26
C ALA A 286 -5.27 -24.43 -10.65
N ARG A 287 -5.59 -25.66 -11.06
CA ARG A 287 -4.96 -26.88 -10.53
C ARG A 287 -3.46 -26.99 -10.85
N ASP A 288 -3.01 -26.32 -11.89
CA ASP A 288 -1.62 -26.22 -12.36
C ASP A 288 -0.99 -24.85 -12.06
N SER A 289 -1.62 -24.04 -11.22
CA SER A 289 -1.17 -22.69 -10.90
C SER A 289 0.31 -22.64 -10.57
N GLN A 290 1.01 -21.69 -11.20
CA GLN A 290 2.41 -21.36 -10.93
C GLN A 290 2.55 -20.03 -10.16
N VAL A 291 1.46 -19.56 -9.57
CA VAL A 291 1.43 -18.29 -8.84
C VAL A 291 2.03 -18.48 -7.45
N GLU A 292 2.90 -17.57 -7.09
CA GLU A 292 3.54 -17.56 -5.77
C GLU A 292 2.62 -16.96 -4.69
N THR A 293 2.56 -17.64 -3.54
CA THR A 293 1.92 -17.16 -2.30
C THR A 293 2.94 -16.70 -1.26
N PHE A 294 4.23 -16.82 -1.61
CA PHE A 294 5.39 -16.33 -0.87
C PHE A 294 6.45 -15.89 -1.86
N ALA A 295 7.11 -14.80 -1.53
CA ALA A 295 8.32 -14.40 -2.22
C ALA A 295 9.33 -13.83 -1.23
N ALA A 296 10.60 -14.22 -1.40
CA ALA A 296 11.75 -13.60 -0.78
C ALA A 296 12.62 -12.97 -1.87
N VAL A 297 13.02 -11.72 -1.65
CA VAL A 297 13.74 -10.90 -2.63
C VAL A 297 14.95 -10.26 -1.96
N ARG A 298 16.07 -10.20 -2.69
CA ARG A 298 17.24 -9.43 -2.33
C ARG A 298 17.45 -8.37 -3.41
N LEU A 299 17.62 -7.11 -3.00
CA LEU A 299 17.85 -6.00 -3.92
C LEU A 299 18.85 -4.99 -3.36
N TRP A 300 19.29 -4.07 -4.20
CA TRP A 300 20.20 -2.98 -3.84
C TRP A 300 19.68 -1.67 -4.41
N VAL A 301 19.91 -0.60 -3.65
CA VAL A 301 19.68 0.79 -4.09
C VAL A 301 21.03 1.40 -4.42
N ASP A 302 21.35 1.56 -5.70
CA ASP A 302 22.62 2.10 -6.19
C ASP A 302 22.62 3.63 -6.07
N SER A 303 22.57 4.12 -4.86
CA SER A 303 22.68 5.53 -4.52
C SER A 303 23.91 5.76 -3.63
N TRP A 304 24.34 7.01 -3.51
CA TRP A 304 25.46 7.35 -2.64
C TRP A 304 25.24 6.91 -1.18
N ARG A 305 24.01 7.00 -0.71
CA ARG A 305 23.63 6.61 0.66
C ARG A 305 23.60 5.09 0.86
N TRP A 306 23.20 4.32 -0.15
CA TRP A 306 22.85 2.91 0.04
C TRP A 306 23.72 1.91 -0.73
N GLN A 307 24.62 2.37 -1.58
CA GLN A 307 25.45 1.46 -2.37
C GLN A 307 26.18 0.44 -1.50
N GLY A 308 25.98 -0.85 -1.82
CA GLY A 308 26.57 -1.97 -1.09
C GLY A 308 25.77 -2.44 0.12
N VAL A 309 24.66 -1.77 0.50
CA VAL A 309 23.74 -2.25 1.54
C VAL A 309 22.69 -3.16 0.90
N PRO A 310 22.68 -4.46 1.21
CA PRO A 310 21.66 -5.36 0.73
C PRO A 310 20.34 -5.11 1.46
N ILE A 311 19.24 -5.15 0.68
CA ILE A 311 17.89 -5.01 1.18
C ILE A 311 17.16 -6.32 0.92
N TYR A 312 16.62 -6.90 1.95
CA TYR A 312 15.90 -8.17 1.92
C TYR A 312 14.42 -7.92 2.15
N ILE A 313 13.59 -8.49 1.30
CA ILE A 313 12.14 -8.38 1.38
C ILE A 313 11.56 -9.79 1.42
N ARG A 314 10.69 -10.09 2.35
CA ARG A 314 9.87 -11.30 2.29
C ARG A 314 8.41 -10.98 2.57
N SER A 315 7.54 -11.65 1.84
CA SER A 315 6.10 -11.58 2.05
C SER A 315 5.44 -12.91 1.71
N GLY A 316 4.34 -13.22 2.37
CA GLY A 316 3.59 -14.43 2.04
C GLY A 316 2.36 -14.64 2.89
N LYS A 317 1.59 -15.66 2.46
CA LYS A 317 0.37 -16.14 3.10
C LYS A 317 0.67 -17.36 3.97
N LEU A 318 -0.18 -17.60 4.98
CA LEU A 318 -0.04 -18.71 5.95
C LEU A 318 1.38 -18.78 6.54
N LEU A 319 1.98 -17.63 6.81
CA LEU A 319 3.19 -17.47 7.60
C LEU A 319 2.86 -17.55 9.10
N PRO A 320 3.86 -17.63 10.00
CA PRO A 320 3.61 -17.83 11.44
C PRO A 320 2.80 -16.73 12.11
N VAL A 321 2.87 -15.49 11.60
CA VAL A 321 2.24 -14.30 12.20
C VAL A 321 1.69 -13.35 11.13
N THR A 322 0.73 -12.52 11.52
CA THR A 322 0.34 -11.35 10.72
C THR A 322 1.09 -10.12 11.21
N CYS A 323 2.04 -9.63 10.42
CA CYS A 323 2.89 -8.50 10.78
C CYS A 323 3.46 -7.79 9.55
N THR A 324 3.53 -6.46 9.60
CA THR A 324 4.36 -5.68 8.68
C THR A 324 5.43 -4.95 9.49
N GLU A 325 6.67 -5.34 9.29
CA GLU A 325 7.81 -4.84 10.06
C GLU A 325 9.02 -4.61 9.16
N MET A 326 9.80 -3.63 9.51
CA MET A 326 11.08 -3.36 8.89
C MET A 326 12.16 -3.25 9.96
N VAL A 327 13.32 -3.83 9.67
CA VAL A 327 14.50 -3.79 10.54
C VAL A 327 15.72 -3.31 9.75
N ALA A 328 16.32 -2.22 10.19
CA ALA A 328 17.62 -1.78 9.71
C ALA A 328 18.69 -2.23 10.72
N ARG A 329 19.50 -3.21 10.31
CA ARG A 329 20.58 -3.75 11.13
C ARG A 329 21.82 -2.90 10.93
N LEU A 330 22.40 -2.44 12.04
CA LEU A 330 23.65 -1.67 12.02
C LEU A 330 24.85 -2.62 11.91
N ARG A 331 25.99 -2.09 11.50
CA ARG A 331 27.25 -2.82 11.52
C ARG A 331 27.61 -3.21 12.93
N ARG A 332 28.20 -4.40 13.08
CA ARG A 332 28.64 -4.89 14.38
C ARG A 332 29.71 -3.95 14.96
N PRO A 333 29.62 -3.59 16.26
CA PRO A 333 30.66 -2.80 16.91
C PRO A 333 31.98 -3.59 16.97
N PRO A 334 33.15 -2.91 17.01
CA PRO A 334 34.41 -3.59 17.21
C PRO A 334 34.43 -4.37 18.54
N SER A 335 34.74 -5.67 18.46
CA SER A 335 34.74 -6.57 19.63
C SER A 335 36.10 -6.51 20.35
N ILE A 336 36.40 -5.38 21.02
CA ILE A 336 37.68 -5.18 21.73
C ILE A 336 37.57 -5.65 23.20
N LEU A 337 36.49 -5.28 23.87
CA LEU A 337 36.28 -5.59 25.30
C LEU A 337 35.23 -6.69 25.51
N TYR A 338 34.23 -6.75 24.62
CA TYR A 338 33.08 -7.65 24.72
C TYR A 338 32.91 -8.39 23.40
N GLU A 339 33.35 -9.63 23.33
CA GLU A 339 33.36 -10.45 22.10
C GLU A 339 31.95 -10.78 21.58
N ASN A 340 30.94 -10.76 22.45
CA ASN A 340 29.57 -11.21 22.14
C ASN A 340 28.60 -10.07 21.81
N ALA A 341 29.08 -8.81 21.67
CA ALA A 341 28.20 -7.70 21.30
C ALA A 341 27.51 -7.97 19.96
N GLN A 342 26.19 -7.90 19.97
CA GLN A 342 25.37 -8.08 18.76
C GLN A 342 25.25 -6.75 17.98
N PRO A 343 25.03 -6.78 16.66
CA PRO A 343 24.68 -5.60 15.92
C PRO A 343 23.44 -4.94 16.49
N ASN A 344 23.52 -3.63 16.71
CA ASN A 344 22.32 -2.84 17.04
C ASN A 344 21.38 -2.81 15.82
N TYR A 345 20.10 -2.47 16.04
CA TYR A 345 19.15 -2.32 14.96
C TYR A 345 18.09 -1.27 15.27
N LEU A 346 17.47 -0.75 14.21
CA LEU A 346 16.26 0.06 14.26
C LEU A 346 15.13 -0.75 13.67
N ARG A 347 14.04 -0.90 14.42
CA ARG A 347 12.85 -1.63 14.02
C ARG A 347 11.66 -0.69 13.92
N PHE A 348 10.93 -0.79 12.81
CA PHE A 348 9.69 -0.06 12.57
C PHE A 348 8.58 -1.05 12.29
N ARG A 349 7.62 -1.18 13.17
CA ARG A 349 6.43 -2.01 12.98
C ARG A 349 5.27 -1.14 12.53
N ILE A 350 4.64 -1.54 11.43
CA ILE A 350 3.48 -0.85 10.84
C ILE A 350 2.19 -1.50 11.34
N SER A 351 2.16 -2.83 11.44
CA SER A 351 1.02 -3.61 11.94
C SER A 351 1.51 -4.86 12.68
N PRO A 352 0.72 -5.40 13.65
CA PRO A 352 -0.61 -4.95 14.06
C PRO A 352 -0.62 -3.65 14.89
N ALA A 353 0.40 -3.37 15.67
CA ALA A 353 0.58 -2.14 16.45
C ALA A 353 1.75 -1.32 15.90
N ALA A 354 1.60 0.00 15.88
CA ALA A 354 2.67 0.90 15.45
C ALA A 354 3.74 1.00 16.56
N GLU A 355 4.96 0.58 16.24
CA GLU A 355 6.09 0.63 17.17
C GLU A 355 7.36 1.07 16.44
N ILE A 356 8.19 1.82 17.14
CA ILE A 356 9.56 2.09 16.75
C ILE A 356 10.45 1.61 17.89
N ALA A 357 11.43 0.77 17.59
CA ALA A 357 12.33 0.22 18.60
C ALA A 357 13.79 0.37 18.20
N ILE A 358 14.64 0.52 19.21
CA ILE A 358 16.10 0.51 19.07
C ILE A 358 16.62 -0.69 19.84
N GLY A 359 17.21 -1.65 19.13
CA GLY A 359 17.88 -2.81 19.73
C GLY A 359 19.27 -2.44 20.21
N LEU A 360 19.51 -2.65 21.50
CA LEU A 360 20.75 -2.30 22.20
C LEU A 360 21.31 -3.50 22.94
N ASN A 361 22.65 -3.51 23.13
CA ASN A 361 23.29 -4.46 24.03
C ASN A 361 23.31 -3.92 25.46
N VAL A 362 22.88 -4.72 26.41
CA VAL A 362 23.02 -4.48 27.85
C VAL A 362 23.76 -5.64 28.48
N LEU A 363 24.44 -5.42 29.59
CA LEU A 363 25.11 -6.50 30.30
C LEU A 363 24.05 -7.44 30.91
N ASP A 364 24.27 -8.74 30.77
CA ASP A 364 23.51 -9.74 31.51
C ASP A 364 23.82 -9.59 33.02
N SER A 365 22.78 -9.59 33.82
CA SER A 365 22.91 -9.44 35.27
C SER A 365 23.50 -10.69 35.96
N GLN A 366 23.53 -11.83 35.28
CA GLN A 366 23.95 -13.10 35.84
C GLN A 366 25.36 -13.55 35.38
N GLU A 367 25.84 -13.03 34.24
CA GLU A 367 27.13 -13.39 33.68
C GLU A 367 28.04 -12.20 33.44
N THR A 368 29.23 -12.21 34.00
CA THR A 368 30.20 -11.13 33.83
C THR A 368 30.73 -11.11 32.40
N GLY A 369 30.49 -9.99 31.68
CA GLY A 369 31.01 -9.77 30.34
C GLY A 369 30.15 -10.32 29.20
N VAL A 370 29.01 -10.93 29.50
CA VAL A 370 28.02 -11.36 28.48
C VAL A 370 27.00 -10.27 28.26
N GLY A 371 26.78 -9.91 26.99
CA GLY A 371 25.74 -8.96 26.59
C GLY A 371 24.48 -9.66 26.12
N GLN A 372 23.34 -9.12 26.48
CA GLN A 372 22.05 -9.49 25.89
C GLN A 372 21.46 -8.33 25.10
N THR A 373 20.69 -8.63 24.06
CA THR A 373 19.97 -7.61 23.30
C THR A 373 18.68 -7.23 24.02
N THR A 374 18.42 -5.95 24.18
CA THR A 374 17.14 -5.41 24.67
C THR A 374 16.62 -4.33 23.72
N GLU A 375 15.33 -4.03 23.77
CA GLU A 375 14.73 -2.98 22.95
C GLU A 375 14.28 -1.78 23.80
N LEU A 376 14.64 -0.57 23.36
CA LEU A 376 13.95 0.64 23.75
C LEU A 376 12.80 0.85 22.77
N ILE A 377 11.57 0.79 23.26
CA ILE A 377 10.37 0.85 22.43
C ILE A 377 9.66 2.19 22.61
N ALA A 378 9.44 2.89 21.51
CA ALA A 378 8.49 3.99 21.42
C ALA A 378 7.23 3.47 20.74
N SER A 379 6.21 3.15 21.52
CA SER A 379 4.90 2.76 21.00
C SER A 379 4.00 3.98 20.89
N ARG A 380 3.26 4.05 19.79
CA ARG A 380 2.19 5.01 19.58
C ARG A 380 0.85 4.29 19.62
N HIS A 381 0.05 4.62 20.61
CA HIS A 381 -1.34 4.17 20.63
C HIS A 381 -2.17 5.06 19.70
N ALA A 382 -3.01 4.43 18.89
CA ALA A 382 -3.97 5.15 18.06
C ALA A 382 -4.88 6.02 18.95
N GLY A 383 -4.90 7.32 18.69
CA GLY A 383 -5.82 8.21 19.40
C GLY A 383 -7.27 8.00 18.91
N ALA A 384 -8.25 8.31 19.76
CA ALA A 384 -9.69 8.21 19.43
C ALA A 384 -10.08 8.98 18.14
N ASN A 385 -9.26 9.93 17.72
CA ASN A 385 -9.47 10.76 16.53
C ASN A 385 -8.57 10.36 15.35
N GLU A 386 -7.91 9.22 15.37
CA GLU A 386 -7.07 8.78 14.26
C GLU A 386 -7.94 8.49 13.03
N ARG A 387 -7.48 8.96 11.86
CA ARG A 387 -8.16 8.72 10.58
C ARG A 387 -7.84 7.31 10.10
N ASP A 388 -8.86 6.57 9.64
CA ASP A 388 -8.64 5.35 8.86
C ASP A 388 -7.82 5.68 7.58
N ALA A 389 -7.07 4.71 7.10
CA ALA A 389 -6.22 4.90 5.91
C ALA A 389 -7.04 5.32 4.68
N TYR A 390 -8.23 4.73 4.48
CA TYR A 390 -9.12 5.09 3.37
C TYR A 390 -9.77 6.46 3.56
N GLU A 391 -10.17 6.82 4.80
CA GLU A 391 -10.64 8.17 5.10
C GLU A 391 -9.58 9.23 4.72
N ARG A 392 -8.32 8.97 5.09
CA ARG A 392 -7.21 9.88 4.79
C ARG A 392 -7.00 10.03 3.29
N VAL A 393 -6.76 8.91 2.58
CA VAL A 393 -6.46 8.99 1.14
C VAL A 393 -7.63 9.57 0.34
N LEU A 394 -8.88 9.28 0.72
CA LEU A 394 -10.03 9.87 0.06
C LEU A 394 -10.16 11.38 0.35
N SER A 395 -9.93 11.81 1.59
CA SER A 395 -9.91 13.22 1.95
C SER A 395 -8.84 14.00 1.18
N ASP A 396 -7.62 13.45 1.10
CA ASP A 396 -6.50 14.09 0.41
C ASP A 396 -6.75 14.14 -1.11
N ALA A 397 -7.30 13.07 -1.69
CA ALA A 397 -7.69 13.04 -3.10
C ALA A 397 -8.73 14.13 -3.44
N LEU A 398 -9.74 14.31 -2.59
CA LEU A 398 -10.77 15.34 -2.79
C LEU A 398 -10.22 16.75 -2.55
N ALA A 399 -9.29 16.92 -1.62
CA ALA A 399 -8.63 18.20 -1.38
C ALA A 399 -7.59 18.55 -2.45
N GLY A 400 -7.12 17.57 -3.23
CA GLY A 400 -6.06 17.75 -4.23
C GLY A 400 -4.65 17.72 -3.64
N ASP A 401 -4.49 17.21 -2.43
CA ASP A 401 -3.17 16.91 -1.88
C ASP A 401 -2.65 15.61 -2.51
N ARG A 402 -1.49 15.71 -3.16
CA ARG A 402 -0.89 14.60 -3.92
C ARG A 402 0.21 13.86 -3.17
N THR A 403 0.51 14.26 -1.96
CA THR A 403 1.63 13.75 -1.16
C THR A 403 1.60 12.23 -0.98
N LEU A 404 0.39 11.65 -0.83
CA LEU A 404 0.18 10.22 -0.56
C LEU A 404 -0.06 9.37 -1.82
N PHE A 405 0.11 9.92 -3.03
CA PHE A 405 -0.26 9.19 -4.24
C PHE A 405 0.93 8.93 -5.14
N ALA A 406 0.95 7.72 -5.71
CA ALA A 406 1.98 7.32 -6.64
C ALA A 406 1.86 8.11 -7.95
N ARG A 407 3.00 8.60 -8.46
CA ARG A 407 3.12 9.26 -9.76
C ARG A 407 3.35 8.21 -10.85
N GLU A 408 3.09 8.57 -12.10
CA GLU A 408 3.27 7.71 -13.27
C GLU A 408 4.64 7.01 -13.26
N ASP A 409 5.70 7.80 -13.17
CA ASP A 409 7.09 7.31 -13.21
C ASP A 409 7.43 6.39 -12.03
N TYR A 410 6.85 6.65 -10.82
CA TYR A 410 6.98 5.75 -9.69
C TYR A 410 6.41 4.36 -9.99
N VAL A 411 5.20 4.32 -10.56
CA VAL A 411 4.52 3.06 -10.90
C VAL A 411 5.30 2.28 -11.94
N GLU A 412 5.79 2.96 -12.99
CA GLU A 412 6.56 2.32 -14.05
C GLU A 412 7.92 1.80 -13.56
N GLU A 413 8.61 2.57 -12.73
CA GLU A 413 9.88 2.13 -12.14
C GLU A 413 9.69 0.96 -11.17
N ALA A 414 8.60 0.96 -10.38
CA ALA A 414 8.27 -0.16 -9.52
C ALA A 414 8.04 -1.46 -10.33
N TRP A 415 7.34 -1.37 -11.47
CA TRP A 415 7.20 -2.50 -12.38
C TRP A 415 8.52 -2.88 -13.06
N ARG A 416 9.32 -1.92 -13.51
CA ARG A 416 10.63 -2.19 -14.13
C ARG A 416 11.52 -3.08 -13.25
N VAL A 417 11.47 -2.86 -11.94
CA VAL A 417 12.27 -3.64 -10.99
C VAL A 417 11.85 -5.11 -10.96
N VAL A 418 10.54 -5.41 -10.92
CA VAL A 418 10.05 -6.78 -10.73
C VAL A 418 9.72 -7.51 -12.03
N ASP A 419 9.52 -6.81 -13.13
CA ASP A 419 9.04 -7.36 -14.41
C ASP A 419 9.83 -8.59 -14.89
N PRO A 420 11.19 -8.62 -14.83
CA PRO A 420 11.96 -9.76 -15.28
C PRO A 420 11.76 -11.06 -14.48
N VAL A 421 11.21 -10.97 -13.26
CA VAL A 421 11.03 -12.13 -12.37
C VAL A 421 9.56 -12.53 -12.18
N LEU A 422 8.68 -11.94 -12.97
CA LEU A 422 7.25 -12.28 -12.96
C LEU A 422 6.96 -13.61 -13.69
N GLY A 423 5.82 -14.19 -13.36
CA GLY A 423 5.38 -15.45 -13.97
C GLY A 423 6.28 -16.63 -13.58
N ALA A 424 6.61 -17.47 -14.55
CA ALA A 424 7.43 -18.68 -14.35
C ALA A 424 8.95 -18.43 -14.54
N ALA A 425 9.43 -17.19 -14.36
CA ALA A 425 10.84 -16.84 -14.55
C ALA A 425 11.78 -17.55 -13.57
N THR A 426 11.30 -17.92 -12.38
CA THR A 426 12.06 -18.70 -11.38
C THR A 426 11.28 -19.93 -10.94
N ALA A 427 11.98 -20.92 -10.36
CA ALA A 427 11.35 -22.11 -9.80
C ALA A 427 10.32 -21.74 -8.71
N LEU A 428 9.24 -22.50 -8.64
CA LEU A 428 8.23 -22.38 -7.59
C LEU A 428 8.41 -23.52 -6.58
N HIS A 429 8.63 -23.17 -5.32
CA HIS A 429 8.88 -24.12 -4.24
C HIS A 429 7.66 -24.23 -3.32
N THR A 430 7.35 -25.44 -2.84
CA THR A 430 6.30 -25.65 -1.85
C THR A 430 6.82 -25.32 -0.44
N TYR A 431 5.97 -24.70 0.39
CA TYR A 431 6.25 -24.52 1.82
C TYR A 431 5.07 -24.94 2.70
N GLU A 432 5.39 -25.33 3.93
CA GLU A 432 4.39 -25.73 4.92
C GLU A 432 3.67 -24.50 5.51
N ARG A 433 2.38 -24.65 5.79
CA ARG A 433 1.60 -23.64 6.49
C ARG A 433 2.20 -23.35 7.86
N GLY A 434 2.28 -22.10 8.27
CA GLY A 434 2.88 -21.70 9.54
C GLY A 434 4.42 -21.68 9.54
N SER A 435 5.07 -21.89 8.37
CA SER A 435 6.52 -21.75 8.24
C SER A 435 6.89 -20.38 7.62
N TRP A 436 8.15 -19.97 7.75
CA TRP A 436 8.69 -18.75 7.16
C TRP A 436 9.05 -18.88 5.66
N GLY A 437 8.37 -19.75 4.95
CA GLY A 437 8.56 -19.96 3.51
C GLY A 437 9.36 -21.22 3.19
N PRO A 438 9.67 -21.46 1.90
CA PRO A 438 10.36 -22.66 1.47
C PRO A 438 11.85 -22.64 1.83
N ALA A 439 12.45 -23.83 2.08
CA ALA A 439 13.87 -23.97 2.42
C ALA A 439 14.83 -23.26 1.42
N PRO A 440 14.59 -23.24 0.09
CA PRO A 440 15.43 -22.48 -0.84
C PRO A 440 15.49 -20.97 -0.59
N SER A 441 14.58 -20.38 0.21
CA SER A 441 14.65 -18.97 0.59
C SER A 441 15.94 -18.62 1.36
N ALA A 442 16.67 -19.62 1.85
CA ALA A 442 18.00 -19.44 2.42
C ALA A 442 19.00 -18.75 1.47
N ALA A 443 18.82 -18.88 0.14
CA ALA A 443 19.66 -18.23 -0.85
C ALA A 443 19.56 -16.68 -0.84
N VAL A 444 18.45 -16.15 -0.35
CA VAL A 444 18.19 -14.71 -0.23
C VAL A 444 17.96 -14.30 1.23
N THR A 445 18.63 -14.95 2.15
CA THR A 445 18.55 -14.66 3.59
C THR A 445 19.62 -13.63 3.99
N PRO A 446 19.29 -12.66 4.87
CA PRO A 446 20.26 -11.70 5.39
C PRO A 446 21.43 -12.40 6.12
N PRO A 447 22.63 -11.81 6.15
CA PRO A 447 23.70 -12.26 7.03
C PRO A 447 23.21 -12.30 8.48
N GLY A 448 23.43 -13.44 9.14
CA GLY A 448 22.94 -13.68 10.51
C GLY A 448 21.45 -14.05 10.61
N GLY A 449 20.79 -14.30 9.49
CA GLY A 449 19.39 -14.71 9.43
C GLY A 449 18.38 -13.56 9.43
N TRP A 450 17.12 -13.92 9.26
CA TRP A 450 16.01 -13.00 9.43
C TRP A 450 15.80 -12.69 10.91
N ILE A 451 15.49 -11.43 11.19
CA ILE A 451 14.92 -11.02 12.48
C ILE A 451 13.41 -11.21 12.37
N ASP A 452 12.92 -12.34 12.89
CA ASP A 452 11.50 -12.69 12.78
C ASP A 452 10.63 -11.79 13.66
N PRO A 453 9.48 -11.30 13.16
CA PRO A 453 8.55 -10.55 13.98
C PRO A 453 8.02 -11.35 15.15
N ILE A 454 7.96 -10.73 16.34
CA ILE A 454 7.32 -11.26 17.54
C ILE A 454 6.10 -10.39 17.84
N VAL A 455 4.89 -10.96 17.79
CA VAL A 455 3.64 -10.20 17.87
C VAL A 455 2.91 -10.39 19.20
N ASN A 456 3.12 -11.51 19.90
CA ASN A 456 2.31 -11.95 21.04
C ASN A 456 2.98 -11.76 22.40
N GLY A 457 3.57 -10.57 22.70
CA GLY A 457 4.02 -10.25 24.06
C GLY A 457 5.24 -11.01 24.56
N GLU A 458 5.86 -11.86 23.75
CA GLU A 458 7.15 -12.46 24.04
C GLU A 458 8.25 -11.42 23.79
N SER A 459 9.14 -11.23 24.77
CA SER A 459 10.34 -10.40 24.60
C SER A 459 11.32 -11.09 23.66
N ARG A 460 11.97 -10.34 22.79
CA ARG A 460 13.13 -10.80 22.02
C ARG A 460 14.32 -11.08 22.93
#